data_a7d0b1d0450a7ace9a8fb230b07eecfc
#
_entry.id   a7d0b1d0450a7ace9a8fb230b07eecfc
#
_cell.length_a   1.000
_cell.length_b   1.000
_cell.length_c   1.000
_cell.angle_alpha   90.00
_cell.angle_beta   90.00
_cell.angle_gamma   90.00
#
_symmetry.space_group_name_H-M   'P 1'
#
loop_
_entity.id
_entity.type
_entity.pdbx_description
1 polymer ?
#
loop_
_entity_poly.entity_id
_entity_poly.type
_entity_poly.pdbx_seq_one_letter_code
_entity_poly.pdbx_strand_id
1 'polypeptide(L)'
;MSYQIIAEDVGFRQQDEIDRLEINVQRRLNGRVRDFRLLVHPDGLILQGSTATFHAKQLAQHAIMEATRLPILANDIEVCYVNVDSLQADLSSA
;
A
#
# COMPACT_ATOMS: atom_id res chain seq x y z
N MET A 1 -35.86 -0.87 7.20
CA MET A 1 -35.09 -1.99 7.77
C MET A 1 -34.13 -2.58 6.75
N SER A 2 -34.65 -2.88 5.57
CA SER A 2 -33.79 -3.42 4.53
C SER A 2 -32.64 -2.51 4.16
N TYR A 3 -32.88 -1.22 4.26
CA TYR A 3 -31.85 -0.25 3.90
C TYR A 3 -30.64 -0.34 4.78
N GLN A 4 -30.85 -0.52 6.08
CA GLN A 4 -29.75 -0.56 7.01
C GLN A 4 -28.90 -1.80 6.80
N ILE A 5 -29.57 -2.92 6.53
CA ILE A 5 -28.88 -4.17 6.25
C ILE A 5 -28.05 -4.04 4.97
N ILE A 6 -28.63 -3.47 3.95
CA ILE A 6 -27.94 -3.27 2.69
C ILE A 6 -26.72 -2.35 2.86
N ALA A 7 -26.89 -1.29 3.64
CA ALA A 7 -25.79 -0.37 3.87
C ALA A 7 -24.64 -1.05 4.62
N GLU A 8 -24.97 -1.89 5.58
CA GLU A 8 -23.96 -2.63 6.31
C GLU A 8 -23.25 -3.62 5.41
N ASP A 9 -24.00 -4.30 4.55
CA ASP A 9 -23.42 -5.21 3.58
C ASP A 9 -22.43 -4.50 2.66
N VAL A 10 -22.82 -3.33 2.20
CA VAL A 10 -21.94 -2.55 1.32
C VAL A 10 -20.66 -2.18 2.05
N GLY A 11 -20.78 -1.78 3.31
CA GLY A 11 -19.61 -1.48 4.10
C GLY A 11 -18.69 -2.67 4.29
N PHE A 12 -19.27 -3.81 4.58
CA PHE A 12 -18.49 -5.04 4.73
C PHE A 12 -17.81 -5.43 3.44
N ARG A 13 -18.52 -5.35 2.33
CA ARG A 13 -17.95 -5.69 1.04
C ARG A 13 -16.79 -4.78 0.69
N GLN A 14 -16.95 -3.51 0.98
CA GLN A 14 -15.89 -2.56 0.69
C GLN A 14 -14.64 -2.87 1.48
N GLN A 15 -14.80 -3.16 2.76
CA GLN A 15 -13.66 -3.52 3.59
C GLN A 15 -13.02 -4.83 3.11
N ASP A 16 -13.85 -5.78 2.74
CA ASP A 16 -13.39 -7.07 2.23
C ASP A 16 -12.59 -6.89 0.94
N GLU A 17 -13.07 -6.05 0.05
CA GLU A 17 -12.38 -5.76 -1.19
C GLU A 17 -11.03 -5.09 -0.94
N ILE A 18 -10.99 -4.20 0.00
CA ILE A 18 -9.75 -3.52 0.36
C ILE A 18 -8.75 -4.51 0.94
N ASP A 19 -9.21 -5.40 1.80
CA ASP A 19 -8.34 -6.41 2.38
C ASP A 19 -7.77 -7.33 1.31
N ARG A 20 -8.60 -7.76 0.37
CA ARG A 20 -8.15 -8.60 -0.73
C ARG A 20 -7.18 -7.87 -1.63
N LEU A 21 -7.46 -6.62 -1.89
CA LEU A 21 -6.59 -5.79 -2.72
C LEU A 21 -5.22 -5.66 -2.06
N GLU A 22 -5.21 -5.42 -0.77
CA GLU A 22 -3.98 -5.28 -0.01
C GLU A 22 -3.16 -6.56 -0.09
N ILE A 23 -3.80 -7.70 0.13
CA ILE A 23 -3.13 -8.99 0.07
C ILE A 23 -2.60 -9.27 -1.34
N ASN A 24 -3.41 -9.00 -2.33
CA ASN A 24 -3.04 -9.22 -3.72
C ASN A 24 -1.82 -8.40 -4.11
N VAL A 25 -1.82 -7.15 -3.72
CA VAL A 25 -0.71 -6.26 -4.03
C VAL A 25 0.54 -6.68 -3.26
N GLN A 26 0.39 -7.07 -2.00
CA GLN A 26 1.53 -7.56 -1.23
C GLN A 26 2.19 -8.75 -1.91
N ARG A 27 1.41 -9.65 -2.46
CA ARG A 27 1.95 -10.80 -3.19
C ARG A 27 2.72 -10.36 -4.42
N ARG A 28 2.19 -9.40 -5.14
CA ARG A 28 2.84 -8.89 -6.34
C ARG A 28 4.13 -8.17 -6.01
N LEU A 29 4.17 -7.52 -4.85
CA LEU A 29 5.37 -6.82 -4.41
C LEU A 29 6.43 -7.76 -3.89
N ASN A 30 6.04 -8.99 -3.54
CA ASN A 30 6.97 -10.04 -3.15
C ASN A 30 7.92 -9.62 -2.03
N GLY A 31 7.37 -8.97 -1.00
CA GLY A 31 8.14 -8.56 0.15
C GLY A 31 8.97 -7.31 -0.01
N ARG A 32 8.88 -6.63 -1.13
CA ARG A 32 9.64 -5.41 -1.36
C ARG A 32 9.16 -4.23 -0.55
N VAL A 33 7.89 -4.26 -0.15
CA VAL A 33 7.32 -3.22 0.70
C VAL A 33 6.92 -3.86 2.01
N ARG A 34 7.42 -3.32 3.11
CA ARG A 34 7.10 -3.81 4.44
C ARG A 34 5.90 -3.07 4.99
N ASP A 35 5.10 -3.78 5.76
CA ASP A 35 3.94 -3.19 6.45
C ASP A 35 3.02 -2.46 5.49
N PHE A 36 2.83 -3.04 4.32
CA PHE A 36 1.99 -2.44 3.31
C PHE A 36 0.55 -2.38 3.79
N ARG A 37 -0.03 -1.20 3.74
CA ARG A 37 -1.40 -0.95 4.16
C ARG A 37 -2.10 -0.04 3.19
N LEU A 38 -3.40 -0.29 3.03
CA LEU A 38 -4.27 0.58 2.28
C LEU A 38 -5.24 1.26 3.22
N LEU A 39 -5.22 2.57 3.24
CA LEU A 39 -6.19 3.34 3.99
C LEU A 39 -7.27 3.81 3.05
N VAL A 40 -8.51 3.68 3.49
CA VAL A 40 -9.65 4.10 2.69
C VAL A 40 -10.07 5.49 3.13
N HIS A 41 -10.09 6.39 2.17
CA HIS A 41 -10.57 7.75 2.36
C HIS A 41 -11.81 7.93 1.51
N PRO A 42 -12.73 8.83 1.87
CA PRO A 42 -13.91 9.06 1.03
C PRO A 42 -13.58 9.36 -0.42
N ASP A 43 -12.44 9.98 -0.68
CA ASP A 43 -12.05 10.37 -2.02
C ASP A 43 -11.10 9.38 -2.71
N GLY A 44 -10.67 8.34 -2.04
CA GLY A 44 -9.77 7.38 -2.67
C GLY A 44 -8.94 6.61 -1.67
N LEU A 45 -7.78 6.17 -2.11
CA LEU A 45 -6.91 5.31 -1.33
C LEU A 45 -5.59 6.01 -0.99
N ILE A 46 -5.07 5.67 0.18
CA ILE A 46 -3.74 6.10 0.59
C ILE A 46 -2.92 4.85 0.84
N LEU A 47 -1.76 4.79 0.22
CA LEU A 47 -0.83 3.67 0.38
C LEU A 47 0.16 3.98 1.48
N GLN A 48 0.42 3.00 2.33
CA GLN A 48 1.41 3.13 3.40
C GLN A 48 2.30 1.91 3.44
N GLY A 49 3.47 2.10 3.98
CA GLY A 49 4.44 1.04 4.13
C GLY A 49 5.84 1.59 4.10
N SER A 50 6.83 0.70 4.01
CA SER A 50 8.21 1.13 3.88
C SER A 50 8.94 0.20 2.92
N THR A 51 9.90 0.76 2.20
CA THR A 51 10.66 0.01 1.22
C THR A 51 12.06 0.60 1.11
N ALA A 52 12.95 -0.17 0.53
CA ALA A 52 14.33 0.25 0.35
C ALA A 52 14.54 1.02 -0.96
N THR A 53 13.58 0.97 -1.89
CA THR A 53 13.77 1.57 -3.20
C THR A 53 12.55 2.37 -3.62
N PHE A 54 12.82 3.42 -4.35
CA PHE A 54 11.76 4.21 -4.95
C PHE A 54 10.98 3.39 -5.99
N HIS A 55 11.70 2.51 -6.66
CA HIS A 55 11.09 1.63 -7.65
C HIS A 55 9.98 0.77 -7.05
N ALA A 56 10.24 0.19 -5.88
CA ALA A 56 9.23 -0.62 -5.21
C ALA A 56 8.02 0.22 -4.78
N LYS A 57 8.25 1.45 -4.38
CA LYS A 57 7.16 2.38 -4.06
C LYS A 57 6.28 2.60 -5.28
N GLN A 58 6.88 2.80 -6.44
CA GLN A 58 6.13 2.98 -7.68
C GLN A 58 5.43 1.70 -8.10
N LEU A 59 6.08 0.55 -7.91
CA LEU A 59 5.45 -0.73 -8.22
C LEU A 59 4.16 -0.92 -7.43
N ALA A 60 4.17 -0.53 -6.17
CA ALA A 60 2.97 -0.62 -5.34
C ALA A 60 1.85 0.22 -5.92
N GLN A 61 2.16 1.43 -6.32
CA GLN A 61 1.16 2.31 -6.93
C GLN A 61 0.61 1.71 -8.21
N HIS A 62 1.47 1.23 -9.07
CA HIS A 62 1.06 0.59 -10.31
C HIS A 62 0.18 -0.63 -10.05
N ALA A 63 0.56 -1.44 -9.09
CA ALA A 63 -0.21 -2.63 -8.75
C ALA A 63 -1.63 -2.28 -8.31
N ILE A 64 -1.77 -1.22 -7.51
CA ILE A 64 -3.07 -0.74 -7.08
C ILE A 64 -3.86 -0.23 -8.28
N MET A 65 -3.23 0.56 -9.13
CA MET A 65 -3.91 1.12 -10.30
C MET A 65 -4.41 0.04 -11.24
N GLU A 66 -3.69 -1.05 -11.36
CA GLU A 66 -4.11 -2.16 -12.20
C GLU A 66 -5.22 -2.99 -11.56
N ALA A 67 -5.25 -3.04 -10.24
CA ALA A 67 -6.17 -3.91 -9.52
C ALA A 67 -7.49 -3.25 -9.18
N THR A 68 -7.55 -1.92 -9.19
CA THR A 68 -8.77 -1.20 -8.85
C THR A 68 -8.87 0.09 -9.63
N ARG A 69 -10.11 0.59 -9.73
CA ARG A 69 -10.37 1.87 -10.36
C ARG A 69 -10.42 3.02 -9.37
N LEU A 70 -10.28 2.70 -8.10
CA LEU A 70 -10.31 3.73 -7.07
C LEU A 70 -9.10 4.65 -7.24
N PRO A 71 -9.31 5.96 -7.10
CA PRO A 71 -8.19 6.87 -7.21
C PRO A 71 -7.23 6.73 -6.05
N ILE A 72 -5.96 6.96 -6.30
CA ILE A 72 -4.94 7.00 -5.28
C ILE A 72 -4.73 8.45 -4.90
N LEU A 73 -5.03 8.77 -3.64
CA LEU A 73 -4.88 10.14 -3.14
C LEU A 73 -3.43 10.43 -2.80
N ALA A 74 -2.76 9.46 -2.24
CA ALA A 74 -1.38 9.63 -1.84
C ALA A 74 -0.68 8.29 -1.76
N ASN A 75 0.58 8.28 -2.11
CA ASN A 75 1.45 7.13 -1.93
C ASN A 75 2.45 7.50 -0.84
N ASP A 76 2.09 7.19 0.39
CA ASP A 76 2.88 7.54 1.56
C ASP A 76 3.83 6.43 1.97
N ILE A 77 4.17 5.56 1.04
CA ILE A 77 5.18 4.54 1.31
C ILE A 77 6.52 5.23 1.50
N GLU A 78 7.15 4.97 2.64
CA GLU A 78 8.44 5.56 2.94
C GLU A 78 9.55 4.81 2.22
N VAL A 79 10.44 5.55 1.61
CA VAL A 79 11.61 4.96 0.97
C VAL A 79 12.79 5.18 1.89
N CYS A 80 13.37 4.10 2.37
CA CYS A 80 14.41 4.13 3.38
C CYS A 80 15.79 3.88 2.77
N TYR A 81 16.21 4.74 1.87
CA TYR A 81 17.54 4.65 1.28
C TYR A 81 18.63 4.70 2.33
N VAL A 82 18.35 5.50 3.34
CA VAL A 82 19.36 5.85 4.33
C VAL A 82 19.93 4.64 5.00
N ASN A 83 19.11 3.63 5.22
CA ASN A 83 19.57 2.43 5.90
C ASN A 83 20.70 1.76 5.14
N VAL A 84 20.53 1.62 3.84
CA VAL A 84 21.54 0.98 3.02
C VAL A 84 22.77 1.86 2.89
N ASP A 85 22.55 3.13 2.67
CA ASP A 85 23.63 4.08 2.52
C ASP A 85 24.39 4.27 3.81
N SER A 86 23.67 4.32 4.92
CA SER A 86 24.30 4.42 6.21
C SER A 86 25.21 3.24 6.49
N LEU A 87 24.75 2.04 6.16
CA LEU A 87 25.54 0.86 6.33
C LEU A 87 26.79 0.90 5.48
N GLN A 88 26.64 1.33 4.26
CA GLN A 88 27.78 1.45 3.37
C GLN A 88 28.75 2.50 3.84
N ALA A 89 28.24 3.62 4.32
CA ALA A 89 29.08 4.65 4.85
C ALA A 89 29.84 4.17 6.08
N ASP A 90 29.17 3.46 6.94
CA ASP A 90 29.81 2.89 8.11
C ASP A 90 30.90 1.92 7.72
N LEU A 91 30.60 1.08 6.75
CA LEU A 91 31.61 0.13 6.26
C LEU A 91 32.78 0.86 5.63
N SER A 92 32.50 1.92 4.94
CA SER A 92 33.53 2.72 4.32
C SER A 92 34.42 3.38 5.36
N SER A 93 33.82 3.81 6.43
CA SER A 93 34.58 4.48 7.48
C SER A 93 35.32 3.48 8.35
N ALA A 94 34.88 2.27 8.32
CA ALA A 94 35.56 1.22 9.07
C ALA A 94 36.75 0.69 8.31
#